data_526cd2f15a66a43c3535112995e98483
#
_entry.id   526cd2f15a66a43c3535112995e98483
#
_cell.length_a   1.000
_cell.length_b   1.000
_cell.length_c   1.000
_cell.angle_alpha   90.00
_cell.angle_beta   90.00
_cell.angle_gamma   90.00
#
_symmetry.space_group_name_H-M   'P 1'
#
loop_
_entity.id
_entity.type
_entity.pdbx_description
1 polymer ?
#
loop_
_entity_poly.entity_id
_entity_poly.type
_entity_poly.pdbx_seq_one_letter_code
_entity_poly.pdbx_strand_id
1 'polypeptide(L)'
;MANSLLTINMITREAVRLWKNTNAFLQNVDMQYDDSFAVSGAKIGTTLRIRLPNDFTVATGPALSVQDTSEQSTTLVLATQKHVDVAYSTADRTMSLDDYSRRVLAPMVNNLTGAVAVDLISGAEGGICNFVANQDAGNNILSPNASTYLNAGASLDLNSAPVANRKIVNGPRTEARVVAALSGLLNPQSAISNQYITGRMYDALGFLWMKDQTAITHTNGTLAQGSATVNGAGQTGLNLTVNALAGTLNAGDIITIASVFAVNRITKQSTGELRQFAVTAACAVGATSIPIYPAIVPAVGGQAVQYQTVTVSPAANAQVNPVSTLAASTQYRKNFAFAPDAVTLAFADLEMPKNVHEAAREQFDGVSMRMVTDYFIGTDQLITRLDVLYGYLWVRPEWAVVVADII
;
A
#
# COMPACT_ATOMS: atom_id res chain seq x y z
N MET A 1 5.94 47.42 19.49
CA MET A 1 5.64 46.31 18.57
C MET A 1 4.86 45.30 19.36
N ALA A 2 3.62 44.98 18.97
CA ALA A 2 2.83 43.98 19.65
C ALA A 2 3.49 42.61 19.41
N ASN A 3 3.88 41.91 20.49
CA ASN A 3 4.30 40.54 20.42
C ASN A 3 3.10 39.73 19.92
N SER A 4 3.20 39.20 18.70
CA SER A 4 2.23 38.19 18.25
C SER A 4 2.53 36.91 19.03
N LEU A 5 1.77 36.68 20.10
CA LEU A 5 1.80 35.45 20.85
C LEU A 5 1.44 34.31 19.89
N LEU A 6 2.27 33.29 19.88
CA LEU A 6 2.02 32.01 19.25
C LEU A 6 0.74 31.41 19.78
N THR A 7 -0.28 31.40 18.96
CA THR A 7 -1.51 30.67 19.27
C THR A 7 -1.34 29.21 18.86
N ILE A 8 -1.93 28.30 19.63
CA ILE A 8 -1.93 26.85 19.34
C ILE A 8 -2.41 26.55 17.91
N ASN A 9 -3.35 27.37 17.40
CA ASN A 9 -3.83 27.26 16.01
C ASN A 9 -2.71 27.50 14.98
N MET A 10 -1.80 28.45 15.20
CA MET A 10 -0.66 28.68 14.30
C MET A 10 0.30 27.50 14.31
N ILE A 11 0.53 26.92 15.48
CA ILE A 11 1.40 25.74 15.66
C ILE A 11 0.76 24.52 14.98
N THR A 12 -0.53 24.30 15.15
CA THR A 12 -1.23 23.18 14.53
C THR A 12 -1.28 23.31 13.01
N ARG A 13 -1.47 24.52 12.49
CA ARG A 13 -1.39 24.80 11.05
C ARG A 13 0.01 24.52 10.47
N GLU A 14 1.04 24.89 11.19
CA GLU A 14 2.43 24.58 10.81
C GLU A 14 2.68 23.05 10.86
N ALA A 15 2.10 22.32 11.83
CA ALA A 15 2.20 20.88 11.90
C ALA A 15 1.60 20.20 10.64
N VAL A 16 0.41 20.64 10.22
CA VAL A 16 -0.24 20.10 9.00
C VAL A 16 0.56 20.45 7.74
N ARG A 17 1.13 21.66 7.67
CA ARG A 17 2.02 22.05 6.57
C ARG A 17 3.28 21.19 6.49
N LEU A 18 3.88 20.87 7.63
CA LEU A 18 5.05 19.99 7.72
C LEU A 18 4.70 18.57 7.30
N TRP A 19 3.53 18.05 7.72
CA TRP A 19 3.05 16.73 7.33
C TRP A 19 3.11 16.51 5.81
N LYS A 20 2.58 17.44 5.04
CA LYS A 20 2.52 17.35 3.58
C LYS A 20 3.89 17.27 2.90
N ASN A 21 4.91 17.84 3.51
CA ASN A 21 6.24 17.94 2.91
C ASN A 21 7.22 16.86 3.39
N THR A 22 6.79 15.98 4.28
CA THR A 22 7.71 15.08 4.99
C THR A 22 7.87 13.73 4.32
N ASN A 23 6.81 13.15 3.77
CA ASN A 23 6.83 11.79 3.24
C ASN A 23 6.35 11.73 1.78
N ALA A 24 7.23 11.24 0.88
CA ALA A 24 6.94 11.18 -0.55
C ALA A 24 5.84 10.18 -0.90
N PHE A 25 5.69 9.11 -0.14
CA PHE A 25 4.63 8.12 -0.38
C PHE A 25 3.26 8.71 -0.06
N LEU A 26 3.09 9.30 1.13
CA LEU A 26 1.81 9.88 1.55
C LEU A 26 1.37 11.06 0.68
N GLN A 27 2.31 11.84 0.12
CA GLN A 27 1.98 12.92 -0.83
C GLN A 27 1.29 12.44 -2.09
N ASN A 28 1.40 11.15 -2.41
CA ASN A 28 1.00 10.57 -3.68
C ASN A 28 -0.12 9.53 -3.56
N VAL A 29 -0.64 9.34 -2.36
CA VAL A 29 -1.84 8.56 -2.08
C VAL A 29 -3.06 9.42 -2.35
N ASP A 30 -4.14 8.81 -2.84
CA ASP A 30 -5.41 9.51 -3.01
C ASP A 30 -6.02 9.84 -1.65
N MET A 31 -6.17 11.14 -1.37
CA MET A 31 -6.80 11.66 -0.15
C MET A 31 -8.17 12.28 -0.43
N GLN A 32 -8.68 12.19 -1.65
CA GLN A 32 -9.97 12.81 -2.07
C GLN A 32 -11.19 12.04 -1.57
N TYR A 33 -11.09 11.48 -0.38
CA TYR A 33 -12.16 10.68 0.13
C TYR A 33 -13.03 11.51 1.05
N ASP A 34 -14.32 11.52 0.75
CA ASP A 34 -15.49 12.11 1.38
C ASP A 34 -15.21 13.12 2.53
N ASP A 35 -15.13 14.40 2.19
CA ASP A 35 -14.91 15.53 3.10
C ASP A 35 -15.92 15.55 4.27
N SER A 36 -17.04 14.85 4.16
CA SER A 36 -18.06 14.78 5.22
C SER A 36 -17.54 14.13 6.50
N PHE A 37 -16.53 13.24 6.41
CA PHE A 37 -15.90 12.67 7.59
C PHE A 37 -14.97 13.64 8.30
N ALA A 38 -14.27 14.49 7.55
CA ALA A 38 -13.32 15.45 8.11
C ALA A 38 -14.00 16.67 8.75
N VAL A 39 -15.15 17.11 8.24
CA VAL A 39 -15.75 18.41 8.59
C VAL A 39 -16.69 18.37 9.79
N SER A 40 -17.37 17.27 10.08
CA SER A 40 -18.50 17.32 11.03
C SER A 40 -18.30 16.57 12.34
N GLY A 41 -17.18 15.86 12.57
CA GLY A 41 -17.08 14.96 13.73
C GLY A 41 -18.31 14.05 13.79
N ALA A 42 -18.81 13.69 12.62
CA ALA A 42 -20.09 13.05 12.48
C ALA A 42 -20.03 11.72 13.22
N LYS A 43 -20.98 11.48 14.07
CA LYS A 43 -21.33 10.19 14.67
C LYS A 43 -21.84 9.20 13.60
N ILE A 44 -21.30 9.29 12.40
CA ILE A 44 -21.48 8.35 11.30
C ILE A 44 -20.48 7.24 11.59
N GLY A 45 -20.94 6.02 11.60
CA GLY A 45 -20.17 4.85 12.06
C GLY A 45 -18.73 4.80 11.52
N THR A 46 -17.87 4.08 12.21
CA THR A 46 -16.42 3.93 11.91
C THR A 46 -16.10 3.33 10.55
N THR A 47 -17.12 3.00 9.75
CA THR A 47 -16.97 2.27 8.48
C THR A 47 -17.59 3.03 7.32
N LEU A 48 -16.81 3.20 6.28
CA LEU A 48 -17.23 3.77 5.00
C LEU A 48 -17.25 2.70 3.92
N ARG A 49 -18.38 2.51 3.28
CA ARG A 49 -18.54 1.55 2.21
C ARG A 49 -18.22 2.21 0.87
N ILE A 50 -17.19 1.71 0.20
CA ILE A 50 -16.76 2.14 -1.13
C ILE A 50 -17.36 1.20 -2.17
N ARG A 51 -18.14 1.74 -3.12
CA ARG A 51 -18.68 0.96 -4.24
C ARG A 51 -17.66 0.90 -5.36
N LEU A 52 -17.41 -0.30 -5.87
CA LEU A 52 -16.54 -0.51 -7.01
C LEU A 52 -17.35 -0.50 -8.30
N PRO A 53 -16.84 0.03 -9.42
CA PRO A 53 -17.50 -0.07 -10.73
C PRO A 53 -17.79 -1.51 -11.11
N ASN A 54 -18.96 -1.74 -11.70
CA ASN A 54 -19.35 -3.06 -12.17
C ASN A 54 -18.60 -3.44 -13.46
N ASP A 55 -18.27 -4.71 -13.58
CA ASP A 55 -17.78 -5.30 -14.82
C ASP A 55 -18.93 -5.95 -15.58
N PHE A 56 -18.85 -5.90 -16.91
CA PHE A 56 -19.84 -6.51 -17.81
C PHE A 56 -19.14 -7.43 -18.81
N THR A 57 -19.88 -8.42 -19.31
CA THR A 57 -19.43 -9.27 -20.41
C THR A 57 -20.13 -8.87 -21.71
N VAL A 58 -19.44 -8.99 -22.83
CA VAL A 58 -20.01 -8.71 -24.15
C VAL A 58 -20.62 -9.99 -24.72
N ALA A 59 -21.91 -9.97 -25.04
CA ALA A 59 -22.58 -11.05 -25.75
C ALA A 59 -22.51 -10.82 -27.27
N THR A 60 -22.41 -11.92 -28.04
CA THR A 60 -22.36 -11.88 -29.50
C THR A 60 -23.66 -12.38 -30.10
N GLY A 61 -24.19 -11.68 -31.10
CA GLY A 61 -25.40 -12.04 -31.82
C GLY A 61 -26.62 -11.17 -31.50
N PRO A 62 -27.74 -11.37 -32.18
CA PRO A 62 -28.93 -10.51 -32.07
C PRO A 62 -29.79 -10.82 -30.83
N ALA A 63 -29.54 -11.96 -30.12
CA ALA A 63 -30.32 -12.35 -28.98
C ALA A 63 -29.95 -11.54 -27.73
N LEU A 64 -30.97 -11.07 -27.00
CA LEU A 64 -30.77 -10.33 -25.75
C LEU A 64 -30.18 -11.28 -24.69
N SER A 65 -29.08 -10.86 -24.06
CA SER A 65 -28.47 -11.52 -22.92
C SER A 65 -28.41 -10.51 -21.76
N VAL A 66 -29.39 -10.60 -20.86
CA VAL A 66 -29.45 -9.71 -19.68
C VAL A 66 -28.46 -10.19 -18.63
N GLN A 67 -27.65 -9.26 -18.10
CA GLN A 67 -26.72 -9.53 -17.01
C GLN A 67 -27.22 -8.82 -15.75
N ASP A 68 -27.16 -9.54 -14.65
CA ASP A 68 -27.44 -8.96 -13.33
C ASP A 68 -26.30 -8.04 -12.91
N THR A 69 -26.63 -6.84 -12.41
CA THR A 69 -25.67 -5.93 -11.81
C THR A 69 -25.44 -6.35 -10.36
N SER A 70 -24.29 -6.98 -10.10
CA SER A 70 -23.84 -7.28 -8.74
C SER A 70 -22.81 -6.22 -8.32
N GLU A 71 -23.24 -5.21 -7.57
CA GLU A 71 -22.34 -4.18 -7.07
C GLU A 71 -21.35 -4.76 -6.06
N GLN A 72 -20.08 -4.71 -6.41
CA GLN A 72 -19.01 -5.00 -5.46
C GLN A 72 -18.74 -3.77 -4.58
N SER A 73 -18.43 -4.01 -3.33
CA SER A 73 -18.07 -2.94 -2.40
C SER A 73 -16.97 -3.40 -1.46
N THR A 74 -16.13 -2.47 -1.08
CA THR A 74 -15.13 -2.65 -0.04
C THR A 74 -15.38 -1.66 1.08
N THR A 75 -14.81 -1.91 2.26
CA THR A 75 -15.08 -1.11 3.46
C THR A 75 -13.79 -0.50 3.96
N LEU A 76 -13.75 0.82 4.05
CA LEU A 76 -12.71 1.58 4.74
C LEU A 76 -13.12 1.75 6.20
N VAL A 77 -12.23 1.39 7.12
CA VAL A 77 -12.45 1.52 8.56
C VAL A 77 -11.57 2.64 9.12
N LEU A 78 -12.17 3.65 9.74
CA LEU A 78 -11.50 4.75 10.43
C LEU A 78 -11.35 4.39 11.91
N ALA A 79 -10.32 3.65 12.27
CA ALA A 79 -10.17 3.12 13.64
C ALA A 79 -8.77 3.31 14.22
N THR A 80 -7.80 3.77 13.43
CA THR A 80 -6.40 3.88 13.89
C THR A 80 -6.12 5.30 14.35
N GLN A 81 -5.83 5.45 15.65
CA GLN A 81 -5.34 6.69 16.22
C GLN A 81 -3.87 6.55 16.56
N LYS A 82 -3.04 7.48 16.07
CA LYS A 82 -1.63 7.61 16.47
C LYS A 82 -1.36 8.99 17.03
N HIS A 83 -0.43 9.04 17.97
CA HIS A 83 -0.06 10.28 18.63
C HIS A 83 1.42 10.30 19.00
N VAL A 84 1.92 11.52 19.19
CA VAL A 84 3.22 11.80 19.79
C VAL A 84 2.99 12.78 20.94
N ASP A 85 3.49 12.43 22.11
CA ASP A 85 3.34 13.21 23.33
C ASP A 85 4.69 13.76 23.75
N VAL A 86 4.75 15.04 24.12
CA VAL A 86 5.95 15.72 24.60
C VAL A 86 5.61 16.53 25.82
N ALA A 87 6.43 16.41 26.86
CA ALA A 87 6.32 17.20 28.08
C ALA A 87 7.39 18.31 28.08
N TYR A 88 6.99 19.52 28.47
CA TYR A 88 7.88 20.67 28.67
C TYR A 88 7.77 21.16 30.10
N SER A 89 8.88 21.66 30.63
CA SER A 89 8.81 22.49 31.82
C SER A 89 8.25 23.87 31.46
N THR A 90 7.69 24.56 32.43
CA THR A 90 7.22 25.95 32.26
C THR A 90 8.35 26.89 31.83
N ALA A 91 9.60 26.56 32.18
CA ALA A 91 10.81 27.30 31.80
C ALA A 91 11.16 27.17 30.30
N ASP A 92 10.83 26.05 29.65
CA ASP A 92 11.17 25.80 28.24
C ASP A 92 10.23 26.51 27.27
N ARG A 93 9.09 27.02 27.76
CA ARG A 93 8.07 27.68 26.92
C ARG A 93 8.48 29.10 26.44
N THR A 94 9.60 29.61 26.92
CA THR A 94 10.12 30.94 26.52
C THR A 94 10.88 30.91 25.19
N MET A 95 10.95 29.75 24.51
CA MET A 95 11.63 29.66 23.23
C MET A 95 10.91 30.40 22.10
N SER A 96 11.67 30.89 21.11
CA SER A 96 11.11 31.50 19.89
C SER A 96 10.33 30.47 19.06
N LEU A 97 9.34 30.92 18.27
CA LEU A 97 8.53 30.07 17.39
C LEU A 97 9.37 29.21 16.45
N ASP A 98 10.37 29.83 15.83
CA ASP A 98 11.21 29.15 14.82
C ASP A 98 12.00 28.00 15.45
N ASP A 99 12.47 28.19 16.67
CA ASP A 99 13.17 27.15 17.41
C ASP A 99 12.22 26.02 17.83
N TYR A 100 11.02 26.35 18.29
CA TYR A 100 10.01 25.36 18.67
C TYR A 100 9.56 24.52 17.45
N SER A 101 9.22 25.17 16.34
CA SER A 101 8.82 24.49 15.13
C SER A 101 9.90 23.54 14.62
N ARG A 102 11.14 23.99 14.59
CA ARG A 102 12.26 23.19 14.04
C ARG A 102 12.72 22.09 14.98
N ARG A 103 12.82 22.37 16.29
CA ARG A 103 13.42 21.47 17.27
C ARG A 103 12.46 20.47 17.87
N VAL A 104 11.17 20.79 17.90
CA VAL A 104 10.15 19.97 18.55
C VAL A 104 9.08 19.52 17.57
N LEU A 105 8.38 20.46 16.94
CA LEU A 105 7.22 20.13 16.11
C LEU A 105 7.59 19.31 14.86
N ALA A 106 8.65 19.70 14.17
CA ALA A 106 9.07 19.01 12.94
C ALA A 106 9.47 17.53 13.20
N PRO A 107 10.24 17.17 14.24
CA PRO A 107 10.48 15.77 14.59
C PRO A 107 9.22 15.02 14.99
N MET A 108 8.29 15.62 15.74
CA MET A 108 7.01 14.98 16.11
C MET A 108 6.20 14.61 14.88
N VAL A 109 6.01 15.57 13.97
CA VAL A 109 5.28 15.37 12.72
C VAL A 109 5.97 14.34 11.84
N ASN A 110 7.29 14.39 11.72
CA ASN A 110 8.06 13.45 10.91
C ASN A 110 7.89 12.00 11.38
N ASN A 111 7.98 11.78 12.70
CA ASN A 111 7.78 10.45 13.27
C ASN A 111 6.34 9.95 13.09
N LEU A 112 5.36 10.83 13.29
CA LEU A 112 3.94 10.50 13.12
C LEU A 112 3.63 10.15 11.67
N THR A 113 4.12 10.96 10.72
CA THR A 113 3.97 10.74 9.28
C THR A 113 4.63 9.42 8.84
N GLY A 114 5.84 9.16 9.31
CA GLY A 114 6.55 7.91 9.05
C GLY A 114 5.78 6.69 9.57
N ALA A 115 5.21 6.77 10.77
CA ALA A 115 4.41 5.70 11.34
C ALA A 115 3.12 5.42 10.56
N VAL A 116 2.45 6.45 10.05
CA VAL A 116 1.26 6.29 9.19
C VAL A 116 1.65 5.69 7.84
N ALA A 117 2.76 6.11 7.25
CA ALA A 117 3.26 5.56 5.99
C ALA A 117 3.61 4.06 6.12
N VAL A 118 4.25 3.65 7.22
CA VAL A 118 4.55 2.24 7.49
C VAL A 118 3.28 1.41 7.63
N ASP A 119 2.26 1.91 8.34
CA ASP A 119 0.98 1.18 8.45
C ASP A 119 0.32 0.98 7.10
N LEU A 120 0.30 2.02 6.26
CA LEU A 120 -0.28 1.97 4.92
C LEU A 120 0.45 0.97 4.01
N ILE A 121 1.78 0.94 4.08
CA ILE A 121 2.63 0.01 3.33
C ILE A 121 2.48 -1.42 3.87
N SER A 122 2.46 -1.60 5.20
CA SER A 122 2.25 -2.91 5.82
C SER A 122 0.85 -3.47 5.52
N GLY A 123 -0.15 -2.60 5.44
CA GLY A 123 -1.51 -2.99 5.03
C GLY A 123 -1.61 -3.49 3.58
N ALA A 124 -0.61 -3.23 2.74
CA ALA A 124 -0.48 -3.83 1.41
C ALA A 124 -0.11 -5.31 1.46
N GLU A 125 0.46 -5.79 2.57
CA GLU A 125 0.80 -7.21 2.72
C GLU A 125 -0.47 -8.08 2.69
N GLY A 126 -0.45 -9.11 1.87
CA GLY A 126 -1.61 -9.97 1.66
C GLY A 126 -2.71 -9.39 0.76
N GLY A 127 -2.64 -8.11 0.35
CA GLY A 127 -3.58 -7.50 -0.59
C GLY A 127 -3.04 -7.40 -2.02
N ILE A 128 -1.79 -7.02 -2.21
CA ILE A 128 -1.19 -6.88 -3.54
C ILE A 128 -0.70 -8.24 -4.02
N CYS A 129 -1.35 -8.75 -5.06
CA CYS A 129 -1.03 -10.06 -5.64
C CYS A 129 0.01 -10.01 -6.76
N ASN A 130 0.22 -8.86 -7.41
CA ASN A 130 1.16 -8.75 -8.51
C ASN A 130 2.58 -8.56 -7.97
N PHE A 131 3.47 -9.44 -8.39
CA PHE A 131 4.86 -9.47 -7.94
C PHE A 131 5.79 -9.55 -9.15
N VAL A 132 6.78 -8.68 -9.17
CA VAL A 132 7.83 -8.68 -10.19
C VAL A 132 9.19 -8.59 -9.51
N ALA A 133 10.12 -9.45 -9.93
CA ALA A 133 11.48 -9.45 -9.45
C ALA A 133 12.44 -9.73 -10.59
N ASN A 134 13.66 -9.25 -10.47
CA ASN A 134 14.79 -9.77 -11.22
C ASN A 134 15.25 -11.04 -10.50
N GLN A 135 15.22 -12.18 -11.18
CA GLN A 135 15.54 -13.48 -10.60
C GLN A 135 16.61 -14.17 -11.44
N ASP A 136 17.50 -14.90 -10.77
CA ASP A 136 18.44 -15.81 -11.44
C ASP A 136 17.78 -17.13 -11.85
N ALA A 137 18.53 -18.02 -12.50
CA ALA A 137 18.04 -19.35 -12.89
C ALA A 137 17.60 -20.21 -11.70
N GLY A 138 18.04 -19.83 -10.54
CA GLY A 138 17.67 -20.46 -9.30
C GLY A 138 16.47 -19.77 -8.61
N ASN A 139 15.78 -18.77 -9.21
CA ASN A 139 14.72 -17.89 -8.69
C ASN A 139 15.13 -17.03 -7.46
N ASN A 140 16.43 -16.88 -7.17
CA ASN A 140 16.88 -15.93 -6.16
C ASN A 140 16.61 -14.51 -6.64
N ILE A 141 16.12 -13.67 -5.72
CA ILE A 141 15.88 -12.27 -6.00
C ILE A 141 17.22 -11.54 -6.12
N LEU A 142 17.38 -10.84 -7.23
CA LEU A 142 18.50 -9.95 -7.53
C LEU A 142 18.05 -8.48 -7.44
N SER A 143 19.02 -7.57 -7.58
CA SER A 143 18.69 -6.15 -7.71
C SER A 143 17.82 -5.90 -8.95
N PRO A 144 16.76 -5.09 -8.83
CA PRO A 144 15.89 -4.78 -9.96
C PRO A 144 16.66 -4.00 -11.04
N ASN A 145 16.33 -4.27 -12.28
CA ASN A 145 16.88 -3.63 -13.47
C ASN A 145 15.77 -2.96 -14.29
N ALA A 146 16.13 -2.34 -15.43
CA ALA A 146 15.15 -1.67 -16.28
C ALA A 146 14.03 -2.61 -16.74
N SER A 147 14.33 -3.87 -17.07
CA SER A 147 13.31 -4.84 -17.50
C SER A 147 12.34 -5.19 -16.38
N THR A 148 12.79 -5.21 -15.12
CA THR A 148 11.91 -5.43 -13.96
C THR A 148 10.83 -4.36 -13.87
N TYR A 149 11.20 -3.10 -14.08
CA TYR A 149 10.22 -2.00 -14.03
C TYR A 149 9.31 -1.95 -15.26
N LEU A 150 9.84 -2.30 -16.45
CA LEU A 150 9.00 -2.47 -17.63
C LEU A 150 7.98 -3.61 -17.45
N ASN A 151 8.40 -4.72 -16.84
CA ASN A 151 7.49 -5.81 -16.50
C ASN A 151 6.46 -5.40 -15.43
N ALA A 152 6.83 -4.54 -14.48
CA ALA A 152 5.86 -3.98 -13.54
C ALA A 152 4.81 -3.13 -14.28
N GLY A 153 5.21 -2.33 -15.26
CA GLY A 153 4.29 -1.60 -16.16
C GLY A 153 3.37 -2.53 -16.93
N ALA A 154 3.91 -3.56 -17.55
CA ALA A 154 3.14 -4.57 -18.28
C ALA A 154 2.13 -5.30 -17.37
N SER A 155 2.52 -5.63 -16.13
CA SER A 155 1.61 -6.24 -15.16
C SER A 155 0.43 -5.33 -14.82
N LEU A 156 0.65 -4.01 -14.69
CA LEU A 156 -0.44 -3.03 -14.51
C LEU A 156 -1.35 -2.96 -15.73
N ASP A 157 -0.79 -3.01 -16.95
CA ASP A 157 -1.55 -3.00 -18.19
C ASP A 157 -2.43 -4.25 -18.32
N LEU A 158 -1.90 -5.42 -18.00
CA LEU A 158 -2.65 -6.69 -18.00
C LEU A 158 -3.81 -6.68 -17.01
N ASN A 159 -3.68 -5.96 -15.89
CA ASN A 159 -4.74 -5.76 -14.91
C ASN A 159 -5.63 -4.54 -15.22
N SER A 160 -5.50 -3.94 -16.41
CA SER A 160 -6.30 -2.80 -16.88
C SER A 160 -6.24 -1.57 -15.95
N ALA A 161 -5.07 -1.34 -15.33
CA ALA A 161 -4.84 -0.16 -14.53
C ALA A 161 -4.69 1.10 -15.41
N PRO A 162 -5.15 2.29 -14.96
CA PRO A 162 -4.94 3.54 -15.67
C PRO A 162 -3.47 3.76 -16.01
N VAL A 163 -3.18 4.26 -17.22
CA VAL A 163 -1.81 4.51 -17.68
C VAL A 163 -1.26 5.84 -17.14
N ALA A 164 -2.16 6.81 -16.90
CA ALA A 164 -1.76 8.13 -16.46
C ALA A 164 -1.29 8.16 -15.00
N ASN A 165 -0.25 8.94 -14.73
CA ASN A 165 0.24 9.24 -13.38
C ASN A 165 0.62 8.02 -12.54
N ARG A 166 1.07 6.94 -13.14
CA ARG A 166 1.62 5.80 -12.41
C ARG A 166 2.84 6.20 -11.60
N LYS A 167 2.95 5.68 -10.41
CA LYS A 167 3.96 6.05 -9.43
C LYS A 167 4.76 4.85 -9.01
N ILE A 168 6.05 5.05 -8.76
CA ILE A 168 6.92 4.07 -8.10
C ILE A 168 7.49 4.69 -6.83
N VAL A 169 7.39 3.96 -5.74
CA VAL A 169 8.03 4.32 -4.47
C VAL A 169 9.10 3.28 -4.15
N ASN A 170 10.34 3.69 -4.22
CA ASN A 170 11.50 2.87 -3.93
C ASN A 170 12.12 3.21 -2.58
N GLY A 171 12.66 2.19 -1.93
CA GLY A 171 13.58 2.39 -0.81
C GLY A 171 14.88 3.06 -1.26
N PRO A 172 15.59 3.80 -0.38
CA PRO A 172 16.79 4.55 -0.75
C PRO A 172 17.91 3.68 -1.34
N ARG A 173 18.06 2.44 -0.89
CA ARG A 173 19.07 1.51 -1.41
C ARG A 173 18.70 0.95 -2.78
N THR A 174 17.43 0.65 -2.98
CA THR A 174 16.91 0.19 -4.27
C THR A 174 17.09 1.28 -5.33
N GLU A 175 16.73 2.52 -5.01
CA GLU A 175 16.91 3.66 -5.90
C GLU A 175 18.39 3.82 -6.32
N ALA A 176 19.31 3.75 -5.37
CA ALA A 176 20.74 3.85 -5.65
C ALA A 176 21.25 2.72 -6.59
N ARG A 177 20.76 1.49 -6.39
CA ARG A 177 21.10 0.34 -7.26
C ARG A 177 20.56 0.51 -8.68
N VAL A 178 19.32 1.00 -8.81
CA VAL A 178 18.71 1.23 -10.13
C VAL A 178 19.44 2.32 -10.88
N VAL A 179 19.74 3.44 -10.23
CA VAL A 179 20.54 4.53 -10.84
C VAL A 179 21.91 4.00 -11.29
N ALA A 180 22.57 3.19 -10.46
CA ALA A 180 23.85 2.57 -10.82
C ALA A 180 23.71 1.59 -12.01
N ALA A 181 22.67 0.78 -12.05
CA ALA A 181 22.42 -0.17 -13.17
C ALA A 181 22.13 0.55 -14.49
N LEU A 182 21.54 1.74 -14.46
CA LEU A 182 21.22 2.55 -15.63
C LEU A 182 22.37 3.49 -16.03
N SER A 183 23.43 3.59 -15.25
CA SER A 183 24.54 4.53 -15.49
C SER A 183 25.21 4.37 -16.86
N GLY A 184 25.25 3.14 -17.42
CA GLY A 184 25.78 2.87 -18.76
C GLY A 184 24.91 3.39 -19.92
N LEU A 185 23.66 3.74 -19.65
CA LEU A 185 22.71 4.32 -20.61
C LEU A 185 22.64 5.85 -20.51
N LEU A 186 23.36 6.44 -19.57
CA LEU A 186 23.37 7.88 -19.30
C LEU A 186 24.16 8.61 -20.39
N ASN A 187 23.44 9.13 -21.38
CA ASN A 187 23.98 10.06 -22.39
C ASN A 187 23.76 11.51 -21.88
N PRO A 188 24.64 12.49 -22.18
CA PRO A 188 24.61 13.83 -21.60
C PRO A 188 23.49 14.74 -22.17
N GLN A 189 22.27 14.26 -22.19
CA GLN A 189 21.09 15.07 -22.43
C GLN A 189 20.49 15.59 -21.11
N SER A 190 19.79 16.71 -21.13
CA SER A 190 19.42 17.48 -19.94
C SER A 190 18.66 16.71 -18.83
N ALA A 191 17.77 15.79 -19.17
CA ALA A 191 17.05 14.96 -18.21
C ALA A 191 17.98 13.95 -17.50
N ILE A 192 18.91 13.38 -18.25
CA ILE A 192 19.89 12.38 -17.79
C ILE A 192 20.98 13.07 -16.94
N SER A 193 21.37 14.28 -17.31
CA SER A 193 22.27 15.10 -16.50
C SER A 193 21.70 15.37 -15.10
N ASN A 194 20.41 15.66 -14.97
CA ASN A 194 19.76 15.85 -13.69
C ASN A 194 19.74 14.57 -12.84
N GLN A 195 19.50 13.42 -13.45
CA GLN A 195 19.57 12.12 -12.75
C GLN A 195 20.98 11.84 -12.21
N TYR A 196 22.01 12.13 -13.01
CA TYR A 196 23.41 11.98 -12.61
C TYR A 196 23.78 12.92 -11.45
N ILE A 197 23.35 14.18 -11.52
CA ILE A 197 23.66 15.21 -10.50
C ILE A 197 22.92 14.92 -9.19
N THR A 198 21.65 14.51 -9.25
CA THR A 198 20.79 14.35 -8.08
C THR A 198 20.75 12.95 -7.52
N GLY A 199 21.19 11.94 -8.29
CA GLY A 199 21.07 10.53 -7.92
C GLY A 199 19.63 10.06 -7.76
N ARG A 200 18.68 10.69 -8.47
CA ARG A 200 17.25 10.35 -8.43
C ARG A 200 16.74 10.08 -9.83
N MET A 201 15.89 9.06 -9.94
CA MET A 201 15.03 8.89 -11.10
C MET A 201 13.86 9.89 -10.98
N TYR A 202 13.46 10.48 -12.10
CA TYR A 202 12.30 11.37 -12.16
C TYR A 202 11.15 10.69 -12.90
N ASP A 203 10.79 11.17 -14.07
CA ASP A 203 9.80 10.54 -14.95
C ASP A 203 10.55 9.65 -15.96
N ALA A 204 10.46 8.35 -15.77
CA ALA A 204 11.15 7.37 -16.61
C ALA A 204 10.40 6.03 -16.62
N LEU A 205 10.50 5.29 -17.73
CA LEU A 205 9.90 3.96 -17.90
C LEU A 205 8.38 3.94 -17.68
N GLY A 206 7.70 5.08 -17.91
CA GLY A 206 6.24 5.21 -17.73
C GLY A 206 5.78 5.43 -16.30
N PHE A 207 6.68 5.78 -15.39
CA PHE A 207 6.39 6.01 -13.98
C PHE A 207 7.01 7.31 -13.46
N LEU A 208 6.31 7.93 -12.52
CA LEU A 208 6.89 8.96 -11.66
C LEU A 208 7.61 8.28 -10.49
N TRP A 209 8.93 8.49 -10.39
CA TRP A 209 9.79 7.84 -9.41
C TRP A 209 9.91 8.65 -8.13
N MET A 210 9.75 7.96 -7.03
CA MET A 210 9.87 8.55 -5.70
C MET A 210 10.75 7.68 -4.82
N LYS A 211 11.46 8.34 -3.90
CA LYS A 211 12.30 7.71 -2.92
C LYS A 211 11.72 7.94 -1.52
N ASP A 212 11.45 6.87 -0.81
CA ASP A 212 10.96 6.92 0.57
C ASP A 212 11.74 5.98 1.48
N GLN A 213 12.00 6.41 2.70
CA GLN A 213 12.71 5.61 3.70
C GLN A 213 11.84 4.55 4.39
N THR A 214 10.52 4.61 4.20
CA THR A 214 9.55 3.71 4.84
C THR A 214 9.39 2.38 4.11
N ALA A 215 10.23 2.08 3.08
CA ALA A 215 10.24 0.79 2.41
C ALA A 215 10.43 -0.35 3.42
N ILE A 216 9.52 -1.33 3.39
CA ILE A 216 9.51 -2.47 4.28
C ILE A 216 10.31 -3.65 3.71
N THR A 217 10.79 -4.50 4.61
CA THR A 217 11.35 -5.81 4.26
C THR A 217 10.32 -6.90 4.52
N HIS A 218 10.23 -7.84 3.60
CA HIS A 218 9.40 -9.02 3.75
C HIS A 218 10.28 -10.24 3.99
N THR A 219 9.83 -11.14 4.86
CA THR A 219 10.45 -12.44 5.10
C THR A 219 9.50 -13.50 4.58
N ASN A 220 9.93 -14.29 3.61
CA ASN A 220 9.14 -15.39 3.07
C ASN A 220 8.96 -16.51 4.09
N GLY A 221 7.88 -17.28 3.91
CA GLY A 221 7.73 -18.57 4.56
C GLY A 221 8.77 -19.60 4.12
N THR A 222 8.71 -20.77 4.71
CA THR A 222 9.68 -21.87 4.46
C THR A 222 9.19 -22.89 3.43
N LEU A 223 8.02 -22.66 2.80
CA LEU A 223 7.48 -23.56 1.79
C LEU A 223 8.39 -23.62 0.57
N ALA A 224 8.90 -24.79 0.24
CA ALA A 224 9.71 -25.00 -0.95
C ALA A 224 8.84 -25.17 -2.19
N GLN A 225 9.39 -24.84 -3.36
CA GLN A 225 8.72 -25.09 -4.64
C GLN A 225 8.43 -26.59 -4.84
N GLY A 226 7.26 -26.89 -5.39
CA GLY A 226 6.82 -28.28 -5.65
C GLY A 226 6.43 -29.08 -4.41
N SER A 227 6.49 -28.51 -3.21
CA SER A 227 6.20 -29.22 -1.97
C SER A 227 4.74 -29.16 -1.52
N ALA A 228 3.91 -28.33 -2.16
CA ALA A 228 2.49 -28.20 -1.86
C ALA A 228 1.63 -28.53 -3.09
N THR A 229 0.51 -29.17 -2.88
CA THR A 229 -0.43 -29.54 -3.93
C THR A 229 -1.87 -29.26 -3.52
N VAL A 230 -2.70 -28.95 -4.51
CA VAL A 230 -4.13 -28.68 -4.33
C VAL A 230 -4.87 -29.96 -3.94
N ASN A 231 -5.70 -29.90 -2.91
CA ASN A 231 -6.52 -31.01 -2.45
C ASN A 231 -7.96 -30.85 -2.99
N GLY A 232 -8.30 -31.65 -3.99
CA GLY A 232 -9.58 -31.58 -4.70
C GLY A 232 -9.59 -30.60 -5.87
N ALA A 233 -10.29 -30.95 -6.93
CA ALA A 233 -10.45 -30.13 -8.13
C ALA A 233 -11.60 -29.13 -7.99
N GLY A 234 -11.64 -28.12 -8.86
CA GLY A 234 -12.79 -27.23 -9.03
C GLY A 234 -12.95 -26.19 -7.92
N GLN A 235 -11.91 -25.88 -7.17
CA GLN A 235 -11.97 -24.92 -6.07
C GLN A 235 -12.18 -23.48 -6.56
N THR A 236 -12.92 -22.70 -5.78
CA THR A 236 -13.27 -21.30 -6.06
C THR A 236 -13.24 -20.48 -4.76
N GLY A 237 -13.19 -19.15 -4.88
CA GLY A 237 -13.26 -18.23 -3.74
C GLY A 237 -11.90 -17.83 -3.18
N LEU A 238 -11.88 -17.39 -1.93
CA LEU A 238 -10.72 -16.78 -1.26
C LEU A 238 -9.88 -17.77 -0.44
N ASN A 239 -10.25 -19.04 -0.41
CA ASN A 239 -9.50 -20.08 0.30
C ASN A 239 -9.16 -21.22 -0.67
N LEU A 240 -7.88 -21.55 -0.72
CA LEU A 240 -7.36 -22.69 -1.46
C LEU A 240 -7.14 -23.86 -0.51
N THR A 241 -7.87 -24.96 -0.70
CA THR A 241 -7.65 -26.20 0.05
C THR A 241 -6.47 -26.96 -0.55
N VAL A 242 -5.50 -27.29 0.27
CA VAL A 242 -4.26 -27.98 -0.11
C VAL A 242 -4.04 -29.21 0.74
N ASN A 243 -3.17 -30.11 0.28
CA ASN A 243 -2.62 -31.14 1.14
C ASN A 243 -1.75 -30.48 2.21
N ALA A 244 -1.56 -31.18 3.35
CA ALA A 244 -0.80 -30.63 4.47
C ALA A 244 0.52 -30.01 4.02
N LEU A 245 0.71 -28.72 4.32
CA LEU A 245 1.90 -27.97 3.91
C LEU A 245 3.16 -28.53 4.57
N ALA A 246 4.20 -28.75 3.79
CA ALA A 246 5.52 -29.17 4.29
C ALA A 246 6.35 -28.01 4.86
N GLY A 247 5.95 -26.77 4.64
CA GLY A 247 6.59 -25.55 5.11
C GLY A 247 5.57 -24.50 5.53
N THR A 248 6.02 -23.34 5.99
CA THR A 248 5.18 -22.20 6.34
C THR A 248 4.98 -21.27 5.16
N LEU A 249 3.88 -20.51 5.16
CA LEU A 249 3.67 -19.33 4.33
C LEU A 249 3.40 -18.14 5.26
N ASN A 250 3.99 -17.01 4.94
CA ASN A 250 3.75 -15.75 5.65
C ASN A 250 2.71 -14.89 4.90
N ALA A 251 2.01 -14.03 5.63
CA ALA A 251 1.16 -13.04 4.99
C ALA A 251 2.00 -12.16 4.04
N GLY A 252 1.52 -11.99 2.81
CA GLY A 252 2.26 -11.28 1.77
C GLY A 252 3.20 -12.12 0.92
N ASP A 253 3.30 -13.43 1.17
CA ASP A 253 3.92 -14.37 0.21
C ASP A 253 3.08 -14.45 -1.05
N ILE A 254 3.73 -14.55 -2.19
CA ILE A 254 3.05 -14.70 -3.48
C ILE A 254 3.21 -16.14 -3.96
N ILE A 255 2.09 -16.74 -4.33
CA ILE A 255 2.03 -18.10 -4.84
C ILE A 255 1.39 -18.15 -6.23
N THR A 256 1.74 -19.14 -7.00
CA THR A 256 1.10 -19.52 -8.26
C THR A 256 0.62 -20.96 -8.20
N ILE A 257 -0.40 -21.28 -8.98
CA ILE A 257 -0.93 -22.63 -9.09
C ILE A 257 -0.70 -23.11 -10.53
N ALA A 258 -0.16 -24.31 -10.69
CA ALA A 258 0.12 -24.87 -12.02
C ALA A 258 -1.13 -24.90 -12.90
N SER A 259 -1.01 -24.46 -14.14
CA SER A 259 -2.06 -24.39 -15.17
C SER A 259 -3.24 -23.46 -14.87
N VAL A 260 -3.14 -22.61 -13.84
CA VAL A 260 -4.12 -21.56 -13.54
C VAL A 260 -3.59 -20.24 -14.04
N PHE A 261 -4.09 -19.79 -15.21
CA PHE A 261 -3.62 -18.57 -15.87
C PHE A 261 -4.48 -17.37 -15.49
N ALA A 262 -3.84 -16.20 -15.46
CA ALA A 262 -4.52 -14.93 -15.28
C ALA A 262 -5.39 -14.59 -16.50
N VAL A 263 -6.47 -13.86 -16.27
CA VAL A 263 -7.41 -13.41 -17.28
C VAL A 263 -7.41 -11.88 -17.33
N ASN A 264 -7.36 -11.33 -18.53
CA ASN A 264 -7.54 -9.89 -18.72
C ASN A 264 -8.96 -9.50 -18.34
N ARG A 265 -9.10 -8.49 -17.51
CA ARG A 265 -10.38 -8.06 -16.94
C ARG A 265 -11.41 -7.61 -17.98
N ILE A 266 -10.94 -6.99 -19.06
CA ILE A 266 -11.81 -6.42 -20.11
C ILE A 266 -12.16 -7.50 -21.14
N THR A 267 -11.15 -8.17 -21.70
CA THR A 267 -11.34 -9.11 -22.81
C THR A 267 -11.75 -10.51 -22.37
N LYS A 268 -11.62 -10.84 -21.09
CA LYS A 268 -11.85 -12.19 -20.52
C LYS A 268 -11.01 -13.29 -21.20
N GLN A 269 -9.92 -12.91 -21.86
CA GLN A 269 -8.96 -13.84 -22.47
C GLN A 269 -7.79 -14.10 -21.55
N SER A 270 -7.17 -15.28 -21.68
CA SER A 270 -5.95 -15.63 -20.96
C SER A 270 -4.84 -14.66 -21.31
N THR A 271 -4.09 -14.22 -20.29
CA THR A 271 -2.87 -13.42 -20.48
C THR A 271 -1.66 -14.26 -20.87
N GLY A 272 -1.75 -15.60 -20.74
CA GLY A 272 -0.62 -16.52 -20.93
C GLY A 272 0.29 -16.65 -19.71
N GLU A 273 0.10 -15.84 -18.68
CA GLU A 273 0.85 -15.89 -17.43
C GLU A 273 0.08 -16.58 -16.33
N LEU A 274 0.77 -17.31 -15.45
CA LEU A 274 0.14 -17.91 -14.27
C LEU A 274 -0.42 -16.82 -13.36
N ARG A 275 -1.63 -17.02 -12.86
CA ARG A 275 -2.21 -16.08 -11.90
C ARG A 275 -1.40 -16.11 -10.61
N GLN A 276 -0.96 -14.95 -10.18
CA GLN A 276 -0.33 -14.74 -8.89
C GLN A 276 -1.40 -14.49 -7.83
N PHE A 277 -1.22 -15.10 -6.66
CA PHE A 277 -2.10 -14.94 -5.51
C PHE A 277 -1.26 -14.52 -4.30
N ALA A 278 -1.69 -13.50 -3.60
CA ALA A 278 -1.12 -13.11 -2.32
C ALA A 278 -1.73 -13.95 -1.20
N VAL A 279 -0.90 -14.45 -0.30
CA VAL A 279 -1.33 -15.11 0.93
C VAL A 279 -1.76 -14.03 1.93
N THR A 280 -3.01 -14.06 2.35
CA THR A 280 -3.57 -12.98 3.19
C THR A 280 -3.33 -13.17 4.68
N ALA A 281 -3.04 -14.39 5.13
CA ALA A 281 -2.70 -14.70 6.51
C ALA A 281 -1.66 -15.82 6.59
N ALA A 282 -0.85 -15.81 7.63
CA ALA A 282 0.20 -16.81 7.83
C ALA A 282 -0.37 -18.23 7.95
N CYS A 283 0.28 -19.19 7.30
CA CYS A 283 -0.05 -20.61 7.34
C CYS A 283 1.10 -21.40 7.98
N ALA A 284 0.79 -22.16 9.03
CA ALA A 284 1.75 -23.02 9.70
C ALA A 284 2.04 -24.31 8.88
N VAL A 285 3.12 -24.99 9.24
CA VAL A 285 3.39 -26.36 8.75
C VAL A 285 2.20 -27.26 9.09
N GLY A 286 1.77 -28.08 8.13
CA GLY A 286 0.61 -28.96 8.27
C GLY A 286 -0.74 -28.30 7.98
N ALA A 287 -0.79 -27.00 7.71
CA ALA A 287 -2.04 -26.33 7.31
C ALA A 287 -2.59 -26.95 6.02
N THR A 288 -3.91 -27.06 5.94
CA THR A 288 -4.63 -27.65 4.80
C THR A 288 -5.45 -26.61 4.01
N SER A 289 -5.37 -25.33 4.40
CA SER A 289 -6.04 -24.23 3.73
C SER A 289 -5.11 -23.02 3.67
N ILE A 290 -5.05 -22.37 2.51
CA ILE A 290 -4.30 -21.14 2.28
C ILE A 290 -5.31 -20.04 1.96
N PRO A 291 -5.46 -18.99 2.78
CA PRO A 291 -6.26 -17.83 2.44
C PRO A 291 -5.52 -16.98 1.41
N ILE A 292 -6.18 -16.68 0.30
CA ILE A 292 -5.59 -16.05 -0.88
C ILE A 292 -6.37 -14.83 -1.35
N TYR A 293 -5.67 -13.91 -2.03
CA TYR A 293 -6.24 -12.82 -2.80
C TYR A 293 -5.53 -12.72 -4.18
N PRO A 294 -6.24 -12.50 -5.29
CA PRO A 294 -7.70 -12.41 -5.43
C PRO A 294 -8.41 -13.76 -5.31
N ALA A 295 -9.74 -13.71 -5.27
CA ALA A 295 -10.54 -14.90 -5.31
C ALA A 295 -10.34 -15.69 -6.61
N ILE A 296 -10.40 -17.01 -6.55
CA ILE A 296 -10.43 -17.89 -7.72
C ILE A 296 -11.84 -17.83 -8.30
N VAL A 297 -12.01 -17.14 -9.44
CA VAL A 297 -13.27 -17.05 -10.18
C VAL A 297 -13.03 -17.51 -11.62
N PRO A 298 -13.37 -18.77 -11.95
CA PRO A 298 -13.26 -19.30 -13.31
C PRO A 298 -14.45 -18.89 -14.20
N ALA A 299 -14.35 -19.11 -15.50
CA ALA A 299 -15.41 -18.83 -16.47
C ALA A 299 -16.66 -19.74 -16.29
N VAL A 300 -16.49 -20.88 -15.66
CA VAL A 300 -17.54 -21.91 -15.51
C VAL A 300 -17.65 -22.28 -14.03
N GLY A 301 -18.84 -22.58 -13.54
CA GLY A 301 -19.05 -23.04 -12.17
C GLY A 301 -19.99 -22.18 -11.31
N GLY A 302 -20.91 -21.43 -11.93
CA GLY A 302 -21.96 -20.68 -11.22
C GLY A 302 -21.47 -19.39 -10.55
N GLN A 303 -20.22 -19.00 -10.83
CA GLN A 303 -19.66 -17.71 -10.39
C GLN A 303 -20.04 -16.59 -11.37
N ALA A 304 -20.05 -15.35 -10.90
CA ALA A 304 -20.30 -14.19 -11.74
C ALA A 304 -19.15 -14.02 -12.76
N VAL A 305 -19.37 -14.43 -14.00
CA VAL A 305 -18.37 -14.47 -15.09
C VAL A 305 -17.78 -13.08 -15.38
N GLN A 306 -18.55 -12.01 -15.14
CA GLN A 306 -18.04 -10.64 -15.24
C GLN A 306 -16.83 -10.36 -14.35
N TYR A 307 -16.68 -11.08 -13.23
CA TYR A 307 -15.57 -10.94 -12.29
C TYR A 307 -14.51 -12.04 -12.42
N GLN A 308 -14.46 -12.70 -13.57
CA GLN A 308 -13.50 -13.77 -13.84
C GLN A 308 -12.05 -13.30 -13.57
N THR A 309 -11.31 -14.08 -12.77
CA THR A 309 -9.92 -13.83 -12.40
C THR A 309 -8.95 -14.84 -12.97
N VAL A 310 -9.42 -16.06 -13.28
CA VAL A 310 -8.61 -17.18 -13.75
C VAL A 310 -9.28 -17.87 -14.94
N THR A 311 -8.49 -18.54 -15.78
CA THR A 311 -9.00 -19.29 -16.93
C THR A 311 -9.81 -20.50 -16.51
N VAL A 312 -9.29 -21.25 -15.52
CA VAL A 312 -9.89 -22.49 -15.00
C VAL A 312 -9.65 -22.58 -13.49
N SER A 313 -10.51 -23.34 -12.81
CA SER A 313 -10.26 -23.73 -11.43
C SER A 313 -9.05 -24.67 -11.32
N PRO A 314 -8.34 -24.67 -10.20
CA PRO A 314 -7.24 -25.59 -9.96
C PRO A 314 -7.66 -27.06 -10.12
N ALA A 315 -6.83 -27.85 -10.76
CA ALA A 315 -6.99 -29.31 -10.82
C ALA A 315 -6.53 -29.95 -9.49
N ALA A 316 -7.07 -31.14 -9.18
CA ALA A 316 -6.56 -31.92 -8.06
C ALA A 316 -5.05 -32.22 -8.26
N ASN A 317 -4.28 -32.12 -7.18
CA ASN A 317 -2.82 -32.29 -7.18
C ASN A 317 -2.04 -31.29 -8.04
N ALA A 318 -2.66 -30.20 -8.51
CA ALA A 318 -1.92 -29.09 -9.11
C ALA A 318 -0.89 -28.54 -8.13
N GLN A 319 0.33 -28.29 -8.59
CA GLN A 319 1.39 -27.75 -7.74
C GLN A 319 1.11 -26.31 -7.35
N VAL A 320 1.34 -25.99 -6.08
CA VAL A 320 1.31 -24.63 -5.53
C VAL A 320 2.76 -24.21 -5.27
N ASN A 321 3.21 -23.20 -5.99
CA ASN A 321 4.60 -22.75 -5.96
C ASN A 321 4.71 -21.32 -5.44
N PRO A 322 5.52 -21.05 -4.41
CA PRO A 322 5.88 -19.68 -4.04
C PRO A 322 6.73 -19.04 -5.15
N VAL A 323 6.44 -17.78 -5.49
CA VAL A 323 7.11 -17.06 -6.59
C VAL A 323 8.44 -16.45 -6.14
N SER A 324 8.54 -16.13 -4.87
CA SER A 324 9.64 -15.31 -4.34
C SER A 324 10.73 -16.10 -3.65
N THR A 325 10.68 -17.45 -3.61
CA THR A 325 11.64 -18.17 -2.80
C THR A 325 12.31 -19.35 -3.43
N LEU A 326 13.57 -19.47 -3.07
CA LEU A 326 14.28 -20.73 -3.10
C LEU A 326 14.89 -21.09 -1.78
N ALA A 327 15.38 -20.14 -1.01
CA ALA A 327 15.90 -20.39 0.31
C ALA A 327 14.80 -20.10 1.35
N ALA A 328 14.60 -21.01 2.28
CA ALA A 328 13.75 -20.80 3.44
C ALA A 328 14.15 -19.50 4.14
N SER A 329 13.14 -18.70 4.51
CA SER A 329 13.31 -17.42 5.22
C SER A 329 14.11 -16.34 4.48
N THR A 330 14.16 -16.38 3.15
CA THR A 330 14.79 -15.28 2.38
C THR A 330 14.02 -13.99 2.59
N GLN A 331 14.76 -12.93 2.88
CA GLN A 331 14.23 -11.58 3.02
C GLN A 331 14.48 -10.77 1.75
N TYR A 332 13.53 -9.91 1.40
CA TYR A 332 13.68 -8.94 0.32
C TYR A 332 12.99 -7.62 0.67
N ARG A 333 13.42 -6.52 0.04
CA ARG A 333 12.73 -5.22 0.15
C ARG A 333 11.57 -5.18 -0.80
N LYS A 334 10.43 -4.71 -0.30
CA LYS A 334 9.25 -4.42 -1.10
C LYS A 334 9.29 -2.95 -1.54
N ASN A 335 9.29 -2.74 -2.83
CA ASN A 335 9.03 -1.44 -3.45
C ASN A 335 7.70 -1.54 -4.18
N PHE A 336 7.00 -0.44 -4.36
CA PHE A 336 5.64 -0.46 -4.88
C PHE A 336 5.52 0.41 -6.13
N ALA A 337 5.00 -0.19 -7.21
CA ALA A 337 4.52 0.51 -8.38
C ALA A 337 2.98 0.46 -8.38
N PHE A 338 2.30 1.59 -8.51
CA PHE A 338 0.85 1.64 -8.41
C PHE A 338 0.24 2.77 -9.23
N ALA A 339 -1.03 2.59 -9.61
CA ALA A 339 -1.86 3.65 -10.15
C ALA A 339 -2.44 4.52 -9.02
N PRO A 340 -2.72 5.81 -9.23
CA PRO A 340 -3.18 6.73 -8.18
C PRO A 340 -4.35 6.22 -7.34
N ASP A 341 -5.36 5.63 -7.99
CA ASP A 341 -6.60 5.19 -7.34
C ASP A 341 -6.49 3.80 -6.69
N ALA A 342 -5.29 3.21 -6.64
CA ALA A 342 -5.08 1.90 -6.04
C ALA A 342 -5.23 1.92 -4.53
N VAL A 343 -4.85 3.03 -3.88
CA VAL A 343 -4.81 3.18 -2.43
C VAL A 343 -5.43 4.49 -2.00
N THR A 344 -6.23 4.44 -0.94
CA THR A 344 -6.91 5.60 -0.36
C THR A 344 -6.60 5.70 1.12
N LEU A 345 -6.31 6.91 1.57
CA LEU A 345 -6.09 7.28 2.97
C LEU A 345 -7.13 8.32 3.36
N ALA A 346 -7.88 8.08 4.42
CA ALA A 346 -8.87 9.00 4.94
C ALA A 346 -8.55 9.39 6.38
N PHE A 347 -8.73 10.67 6.69
CA PHE A 347 -8.63 11.19 8.04
C PHE A 347 -10.00 11.56 8.58
N ALA A 348 -10.16 11.47 9.90
CA ALA A 348 -11.35 11.93 10.59
C ALA A 348 -10.98 12.92 11.69
N ASP A 349 -11.89 13.83 11.93
CA ASP A 349 -11.78 14.82 12.99
C ASP A 349 -11.91 14.16 14.36
N LEU A 350 -10.89 14.30 15.20
CA LEU A 350 -10.99 13.95 16.61
C LEU A 350 -11.80 14.99 17.37
N GLU A 351 -12.65 14.55 18.31
CA GLU A 351 -13.43 15.45 19.16
C GLU A 351 -12.49 16.32 20.01
N MET A 352 -12.84 17.62 20.12
CA MET A 352 -12.07 18.57 20.93
C MET A 352 -12.41 18.37 22.41
N PRO A 353 -11.42 18.08 23.27
CA PRO A 353 -11.64 17.93 24.69
C PRO A 353 -12.06 19.26 25.31
N LYS A 354 -12.93 19.19 26.30
CA LYS A 354 -13.34 20.35 27.11
C LYS A 354 -12.48 20.38 28.37
N ASN A 355 -12.29 21.60 28.93
CA ASN A 355 -11.55 21.82 30.17
C ASN A 355 -10.05 21.42 30.11
N VAL A 356 -9.40 21.58 28.98
CA VAL A 356 -7.94 21.50 28.82
C VAL A 356 -7.35 22.89 28.71
N HIS A 357 -6.07 23.04 29.00
CA HIS A 357 -5.42 24.36 28.97
C HIS A 357 -5.47 24.99 27.57
N GLU A 358 -5.12 24.25 26.53
CA GLU A 358 -5.19 24.68 25.13
C GLU A 358 -5.50 23.49 24.24
N ALA A 359 -6.37 23.68 23.24
CA ALA A 359 -6.63 22.67 22.22
C ALA A 359 -6.88 23.34 20.87
N ALA A 360 -6.35 22.76 19.82
CA ALA A 360 -6.58 23.19 18.44
C ALA A 360 -6.70 21.98 17.51
N ARG A 361 -7.49 22.14 16.48
CA ARG A 361 -7.63 21.21 15.37
C ARG A 361 -7.52 21.99 14.07
N GLU A 362 -6.71 21.54 13.17
CA GLU A 362 -6.56 22.11 11.83
C GLU A 362 -6.74 21.01 10.80
N GLN A 363 -7.40 21.40 9.71
CA GLN A 363 -7.61 20.57 8.55
C GLN A 363 -7.03 21.29 7.34
N PHE A 364 -6.26 20.58 6.55
CA PHE A 364 -5.74 21.08 5.30
C PHE A 364 -5.54 19.92 4.32
N ASP A 365 -6.15 20.03 3.14
CA ASP A 365 -6.00 19.11 2.02
C ASP A 365 -6.21 17.63 2.41
N GLY A 366 -7.33 17.35 3.08
CA GLY A 366 -7.74 16.00 3.50
C GLY A 366 -7.07 15.46 4.75
N VAL A 367 -6.07 16.15 5.33
CA VAL A 367 -5.40 15.77 6.58
C VAL A 367 -5.99 16.54 7.73
N SER A 368 -6.45 15.85 8.76
CA SER A 368 -6.91 16.45 10.02
C SER A 368 -5.98 16.07 11.16
N MET A 369 -5.48 17.07 11.87
CA MET A 369 -4.61 16.91 13.03
C MET A 369 -5.17 17.70 14.21
N ARG A 370 -5.09 17.09 15.40
CA ARG A 370 -5.48 17.73 16.65
C ARG A 370 -4.24 17.87 17.53
N MET A 371 -4.09 19.05 18.15
CA MET A 371 -3.10 19.31 19.18
C MET A 371 -3.82 19.68 20.46
N VAL A 372 -3.44 19.04 21.56
CA VAL A 372 -3.99 19.29 22.90
C VAL A 372 -2.82 19.51 23.84
N THR A 373 -2.87 20.58 24.61
CA THR A 373 -1.90 20.89 25.67
C THR A 373 -2.64 21.00 27.00
N ASP A 374 -2.14 20.31 28.00
CA ASP A 374 -2.68 20.40 29.35
C ASP A 374 -1.55 20.48 30.39
N TYR A 375 -1.86 21.08 31.54
CA TYR A 375 -0.92 21.27 32.62
C TYR A 375 -1.09 20.19 33.68
N PHE A 376 -0.01 19.49 33.96
CA PHE A 376 0.03 18.47 35.01
C PHE A 376 0.71 19.01 36.27
N ILE A 377 -0.10 19.34 37.28
CA ILE A 377 0.34 19.98 38.51
C ILE A 377 1.28 19.11 39.35
N GLY A 378 1.23 17.78 39.17
CA GLY A 378 2.04 16.84 39.94
C GLY A 378 3.55 16.88 39.61
N THR A 379 3.91 17.38 38.43
CA THR A 379 5.31 17.42 37.96
C THR A 379 5.70 18.80 37.39
N ASP A 380 4.85 19.81 37.51
CA ASP A 380 5.03 21.17 36.91
C ASP A 380 5.39 21.09 35.40
N GLN A 381 4.61 20.31 34.66
CA GLN A 381 4.84 20.08 33.25
C GLN A 381 3.61 20.42 32.42
N LEU A 382 3.87 21.00 31.25
CA LEU A 382 2.89 21.13 30.17
C LEU A 382 3.08 19.94 29.23
N ILE A 383 2.06 19.10 29.10
CA ILE A 383 2.08 17.96 28.20
C ILE A 383 1.34 18.35 26.93
N THR A 384 2.01 18.31 25.81
CA THR A 384 1.43 18.55 24.49
C THR A 384 1.35 17.24 23.72
N ARG A 385 0.16 16.92 23.23
CA ARG A 385 -0.16 15.77 22.42
C ARG A 385 -0.56 16.21 21.01
N LEU A 386 0.12 15.66 20.02
CA LEU A 386 -0.26 15.77 18.63
C LEU A 386 -0.80 14.43 18.15
N ASP A 387 -2.05 14.38 17.70
CA ASP A 387 -2.69 13.14 17.29
C ASP A 387 -3.47 13.26 15.97
N VAL A 388 -3.61 12.10 15.30
CA VAL A 388 -4.39 11.91 14.09
C VAL A 388 -5.26 10.67 14.22
N LEU A 389 -6.46 10.72 13.65
CA LEU A 389 -7.33 9.56 13.46
C LEU A 389 -7.46 9.30 11.97
N TYR A 390 -7.12 8.10 11.54
CA TYR A 390 -7.14 7.76 10.13
C TYR A 390 -7.59 6.32 9.87
N GLY A 391 -7.91 6.07 8.62
CA GLY A 391 -8.10 4.75 8.06
C GLY A 391 -7.49 4.69 6.67
N TYR A 392 -7.07 3.51 6.24
CA TYR A 392 -6.52 3.30 4.92
C TYR A 392 -7.08 2.04 4.30
N LEU A 393 -7.07 2.02 2.97
CA LEU A 393 -7.52 0.87 2.21
C LEU A 393 -6.83 0.81 0.85
N TRP A 394 -6.34 -0.36 0.49
CA TRP A 394 -5.99 -0.68 -0.88
C TRP A 394 -7.28 -1.05 -1.62
N VAL A 395 -7.89 -0.06 -2.25
CA VAL A 395 -9.21 -0.18 -2.91
C VAL A 395 -9.14 -1.12 -4.10
N ARG A 396 -8.02 -1.00 -4.86
CA ARG A 396 -7.74 -1.82 -6.03
C ARG A 396 -6.33 -2.39 -5.97
N PRO A 397 -6.11 -3.44 -5.16
CA PRO A 397 -4.78 -4.03 -5.01
C PRO A 397 -4.22 -4.59 -6.32
N GLU A 398 -5.08 -4.94 -7.28
CA GLU A 398 -4.72 -5.37 -8.63
C GLU A 398 -4.04 -4.27 -9.47
N TRP A 399 -4.21 -2.99 -9.10
CA TRP A 399 -3.55 -1.84 -9.72
C TRP A 399 -2.25 -1.45 -9.03
N ALA A 400 -1.74 -2.35 -8.22
CA ALA A 400 -0.43 -2.22 -7.59
C ALA A 400 0.43 -3.47 -7.87
N VAL A 401 1.73 -3.26 -7.89
CA VAL A 401 2.74 -4.30 -8.15
C VAL A 401 3.85 -4.16 -7.11
N VAL A 402 4.22 -5.27 -6.50
CA VAL A 402 5.41 -5.35 -5.65
C VAL A 402 6.64 -5.55 -6.54
N VAL A 403 7.59 -4.65 -6.45
CA VAL A 403 8.91 -4.78 -7.07
C VAL A 403 9.92 -5.18 -6.00
N ALA A 404 10.41 -6.40 -6.09
CA ALA A 404 11.33 -6.93 -5.09
C ALA A 404 12.78 -6.54 -5.37
N ASP A 405 13.53 -6.25 -4.29
CA ASP A 405 14.98 -6.01 -4.33
C ASP A 405 15.67 -6.85 -3.25
N ILE A 406 16.82 -7.36 -3.57
CA ILE A 406 17.67 -8.08 -2.62
C ILE A 406 18.04 -7.17 -1.43
N ILE A 407 18.19 -7.75 -0.26
CA ILE A 407 18.63 -7.03 0.95
C ILE A 407 20.14 -6.72 0.92
#